data_eff9ccdb81b91076fd396d7e64ec1969
#
_entry.id   eff9ccdb81b91076fd396d7e64ec1969
#
_cell.length_a   1.000
_cell.length_b   1.000
_cell.length_c   1.000
_cell.angle_alpha   90.00
_cell.angle_beta   90.00
_cell.angle_gamma   90.00
#
_symmetry.space_group_name_H-M   'P 1'
#
loop_
_entity.id
_entity.type
_entity.pdbx_description
1 polymer ?
#
loop_
_entity_poly.entity_id
_entity_poly.type
_entity_poly.pdbx_seq_one_letter_code
_entity_poly.pdbx_strand_id
1 'polypeptide(L)'
;MNARLSIGLLVCLCICGALVLPVQSHAKKLTLPVCYGFSCKIRQIVSITPAEWRSVVNWLDGAATTPEDERQQIRQAIGWMEVVVSRYTPTHLDKGMNLENHPVDMTGQMDCIDESINTTTYLTLFEQQGYLHWHRVTDRAYRGSLIDA
;
A
#
# COMPACT_ATOMS: atom_id res chain seq x y z
N MET A 1 -22.96 -59.04 60.40
CA MET A 1 -22.86 -59.28 58.93
C MET A 1 -23.38 -58.02 58.27
N ASN A 2 -22.50 -57.08 57.92
CA ASN A 2 -22.86 -55.78 57.39
C ASN A 2 -22.28 -55.65 56.02
N ALA A 3 -23.11 -55.74 54.98
CA ALA A 3 -22.78 -55.44 53.60
C ALA A 3 -22.78 -53.92 53.36
N ARG A 4 -21.65 -53.32 53.02
CA ARG A 4 -21.56 -51.93 52.63
C ARG A 4 -21.63 -51.86 51.08
N LEU A 5 -22.70 -51.24 50.63
CA LEU A 5 -22.92 -50.92 49.19
C LEU A 5 -22.09 -49.70 48.86
N SER A 6 -21.10 -49.86 47.97
CA SER A 6 -20.32 -48.75 47.38
C SER A 6 -21.04 -48.24 46.15
N ILE A 7 -21.55 -47.03 46.23
CA ILE A 7 -22.13 -46.31 45.12
C ILE A 7 -20.97 -45.65 44.33
N GLY A 8 -20.65 -46.23 43.17
CA GLY A 8 -19.69 -45.62 42.25
C GLY A 8 -20.28 -44.43 41.52
N LEU A 9 -19.75 -43.25 41.82
CA LEU A 9 -20.09 -42.02 41.13
C LEU A 9 -19.40 -41.96 39.76
N LEU A 10 -20.15 -42.22 38.68
CA LEU A 10 -19.67 -42.04 37.29
C LEU A 10 -19.69 -40.55 36.98
N VAL A 11 -18.52 -39.92 37.01
CA VAL A 11 -18.35 -38.55 36.52
C VAL A 11 -18.19 -38.59 34.99
N CYS A 12 -19.27 -38.26 34.30
CA CYS A 12 -19.26 -38.09 32.84
C CYS A 12 -18.61 -36.75 32.46
N LEU A 13 -17.31 -36.77 32.13
CA LEU A 13 -16.62 -35.59 31.58
C LEU A 13 -17.10 -35.32 30.13
N CYS A 14 -18.07 -34.46 29.98
CA CYS A 14 -18.41 -33.88 28.67
C CYS A 14 -17.30 -32.92 28.24
N ILE A 15 -16.33 -33.39 27.44
CA ILE A 15 -15.36 -32.54 26.78
C ILE A 15 -16.08 -31.86 25.61
N CYS A 16 -16.65 -30.69 25.83
CA CYS A 16 -17.08 -29.78 24.76
C CYS A 16 -15.84 -29.25 24.04
N GLY A 17 -15.38 -29.99 23.03
CA GLY A 17 -14.38 -29.51 22.08
C GLY A 17 -15.00 -28.38 21.26
N ALA A 18 -14.79 -27.13 21.67
CA ALA A 18 -15.10 -25.99 20.81
C ALA A 18 -14.20 -26.04 19.59
N LEU A 19 -14.76 -26.44 18.43
CA LEU A 19 -14.10 -26.28 17.14
C LEU A 19 -13.94 -24.76 16.90
N VAL A 20 -12.77 -24.22 17.19
CA VAL A 20 -12.38 -22.88 16.79
C VAL A 20 -12.11 -22.95 15.30
N LEU A 21 -13.13 -22.66 14.49
CA LEU A 21 -12.95 -22.46 13.06
C LEU A 21 -12.10 -21.20 12.86
N PRO A 22 -11.02 -21.26 12.07
CA PRO A 22 -10.24 -20.07 11.77
C PRO A 22 -11.14 -19.08 11.00
N VAL A 23 -11.43 -17.95 11.62
CA VAL A 23 -12.07 -16.81 10.93
C VAL A 23 -11.06 -16.36 9.89
N GLN A 24 -11.26 -16.75 8.65
CA GLN A 24 -10.50 -16.19 7.53
C GLN A 24 -10.90 -14.72 7.38
N SER A 25 -10.15 -13.85 8.03
CA SER A 25 -10.22 -12.43 7.76
C SER A 25 -9.82 -12.21 6.31
N HIS A 26 -10.81 -11.97 5.45
CA HIS A 26 -10.58 -11.49 4.09
C HIS A 26 -10.00 -10.08 4.20
N ALA A 27 -8.69 -9.98 4.30
CA ALA A 27 -8.02 -8.71 4.34
C ALA A 27 -8.42 -7.91 3.08
N LYS A 28 -9.05 -6.76 3.29
CA LYS A 28 -9.59 -5.90 2.23
C LYS A 28 -8.47 -5.44 1.31
N LYS A 29 -8.68 -5.57 0.00
CA LYS A 29 -7.78 -4.99 -1.00
C LYS A 29 -7.75 -3.47 -0.86
N LEU A 30 -6.58 -2.89 -1.01
CA LEU A 30 -6.42 -1.44 -1.07
C LEU A 30 -6.69 -0.98 -2.50
N THR A 31 -7.58 -0.02 -2.66
CA THR A 31 -7.96 0.51 -3.98
C THR A 31 -7.53 1.96 -4.07
N LEU A 32 -6.85 2.32 -5.17
CA LEU A 32 -6.33 3.67 -5.39
C LEU A 32 -6.37 4.04 -6.88
N PRO A 33 -6.51 5.34 -7.21
CA PRO A 33 -6.36 5.83 -8.57
C PRO A 33 -4.88 5.95 -8.95
N VAL A 34 -4.54 5.62 -10.19
CA VAL A 34 -3.24 5.83 -10.80
C VAL A 34 -3.43 6.63 -12.09
N CYS A 35 -2.69 7.72 -12.21
CA CYS A 35 -2.71 8.62 -13.36
C CYS A 35 -1.58 8.28 -14.34
N TYR A 36 -1.87 8.36 -15.64
CA TYR A 36 -0.88 8.28 -16.71
C TYR A 36 -1.44 8.88 -18.02
N GLY A 37 -0.63 8.98 -19.07
CA GLY A 37 -1.02 9.49 -20.38
C GLY A 37 -0.96 11.01 -20.48
N PHE A 38 -0.06 11.64 -19.71
CA PHE A 38 0.18 13.07 -19.56
C PHE A 38 -1.02 13.87 -19.00
N SER A 39 -0.77 14.64 -17.97
CA SER A 39 -1.77 15.47 -17.29
C SER A 39 -2.97 14.67 -16.77
N CYS A 40 -2.75 13.43 -16.35
CA CYS A 40 -3.76 12.51 -15.83
C CYS A 40 -4.95 12.29 -16.79
N LYS A 41 -4.68 12.21 -18.08
CA LYS A 41 -5.73 11.92 -19.09
C LYS A 41 -6.38 10.57 -18.86
N ILE A 42 -5.62 9.60 -18.34
CA ILE A 42 -6.12 8.31 -17.95
C ILE A 42 -5.97 8.18 -16.43
N ARG A 43 -7.07 7.87 -15.78
CA ARG A 43 -7.12 7.57 -14.35
C ARG A 43 -7.66 6.16 -14.18
N GLN A 44 -6.79 5.23 -13.92
CA GLN A 44 -7.13 3.83 -13.71
C GLN A 44 -7.25 3.51 -12.22
N ILE A 45 -8.34 2.84 -11.84
CA ILE A 45 -8.49 2.35 -10.47
C ILE A 45 -7.79 1.00 -10.34
N VAL A 46 -6.80 0.94 -9.46
CA VAL A 46 -6.00 -0.24 -9.16
C VAL A 46 -6.41 -0.80 -7.79
N SER A 47 -6.49 -2.11 -7.69
CA SER A 47 -6.73 -2.81 -6.43
C SER A 47 -5.55 -3.72 -6.13
N ILE A 48 -4.70 -3.33 -5.18
CA ILE A 48 -3.56 -4.11 -4.74
C ILE A 48 -3.93 -5.04 -3.58
N THR A 49 -3.27 -6.16 -3.52
CA THR A 49 -3.51 -7.17 -2.48
C THR A 49 -2.92 -6.73 -1.14
N PRO A 50 -3.40 -7.29 -0.02
CA PRO A 50 -2.80 -7.03 1.29
C PRO A 50 -1.33 -7.43 1.40
N ALA A 51 -0.89 -8.44 0.63
CA ALA A 51 0.50 -8.85 0.60
C ALA A 51 1.39 -7.82 -0.13
N GLU A 52 0.92 -7.28 -1.26
CA GLU A 52 1.59 -6.21 -1.99
C GLU A 52 1.66 -4.94 -1.17
N TRP A 53 0.56 -4.55 -0.53
CA TRP A 53 0.56 -3.40 0.38
C TRP A 53 1.59 -3.57 1.50
N ARG A 54 1.62 -4.72 2.17
CA ARG A 54 2.64 -5.00 3.19
C ARG A 54 4.05 -4.89 2.65
N SER A 55 4.31 -5.36 1.43
CA SER A 55 5.64 -5.25 0.82
C SER A 55 6.08 -3.80 0.58
N VAL A 56 5.13 -2.89 0.37
CA VAL A 56 5.39 -1.45 0.26
C VAL A 56 5.69 -0.84 1.63
N VAL A 57 4.79 -1.05 2.61
CA VAL A 57 4.92 -0.39 3.92
C VAL A 57 6.04 -0.95 4.77
N ASN A 58 6.55 -2.13 4.48
CA ASN A 58 7.76 -2.68 5.12
C ASN A 58 8.98 -1.74 4.99
N TRP A 59 9.02 -0.89 3.96
CA TRP A 59 10.06 0.15 3.84
C TRP A 59 9.90 1.28 4.85
N LEU A 60 8.71 1.44 5.44
CA LEU A 60 8.35 2.47 6.43
C LEU A 60 8.27 1.90 7.87
N ASP A 61 8.38 0.58 8.02
CA ASP A 61 8.16 -0.13 9.29
C ASP A 61 9.39 -0.07 10.23
N GLY A 62 10.53 0.40 9.74
CA GLY A 62 11.69 0.72 10.56
C GLY A 62 11.47 2.07 11.26
N ALA A 63 11.54 2.11 12.60
CA ALA A 63 11.46 3.37 13.32
C ALA A 63 12.52 4.35 12.82
N ALA A 64 12.13 5.30 12.00
CA ALA A 64 12.99 6.40 11.56
C ALA A 64 13.37 7.24 12.80
N THR A 65 14.64 7.36 13.10
CA THR A 65 15.13 8.11 14.25
C THR A 65 15.32 9.59 13.94
N THR A 66 15.35 9.94 12.66
CA THR A 66 15.49 11.32 12.17
C THR A 66 14.55 11.58 10.99
N PRO A 67 14.26 12.86 10.69
CA PRO A 67 13.53 13.21 9.46
C PRO A 67 14.25 12.75 8.19
N GLU A 68 15.58 12.71 8.19
CA GLU A 68 16.41 12.22 7.08
C GLU A 68 16.16 10.73 6.82
N ASP A 69 16.14 9.93 7.86
CA ASP A 69 15.88 8.49 7.76
C ASP A 69 14.49 8.25 7.18
N GLU A 70 13.47 8.96 7.69
CA GLU A 70 12.10 8.82 7.17
C GLU A 70 12.01 9.22 5.69
N ARG A 71 12.71 10.28 5.24
CA ARG A 71 12.76 10.64 3.82
C ARG A 71 13.33 9.52 2.95
N GLN A 72 14.35 8.81 3.43
CA GLN A 72 14.91 7.67 2.71
C GLN A 72 13.91 6.50 2.65
N GLN A 73 13.24 6.21 3.76
CA GLN A 73 12.19 5.19 3.83
C GLN A 73 11.03 5.52 2.88
N ILE A 74 10.54 6.76 2.90
CA ILE A 74 9.49 7.26 2.01
C ILE A 74 9.90 7.07 0.55
N ARG A 75 11.13 7.45 0.18
CA ARG A 75 11.62 7.29 -1.19
C ARG A 75 11.61 5.85 -1.65
N GLN A 76 12.04 4.91 -0.80
CA GLN A 76 12.01 3.48 -1.11
C GLN A 76 10.57 2.95 -1.23
N ALA A 77 9.69 3.36 -0.31
CA ALA A 77 8.30 2.96 -0.33
C ALA A 77 7.57 3.45 -1.59
N ILE A 78 7.81 4.70 -2.03
CA ILE A 78 7.26 5.25 -3.27
C ILE A 78 7.77 4.44 -4.47
N GLY A 79 9.09 4.23 -4.58
CA GLY A 79 9.65 3.46 -5.69
C GLY A 79 9.10 2.03 -5.75
N TRP A 80 8.91 1.39 -4.59
CA TRP A 80 8.30 0.06 -4.56
C TRP A 80 6.81 0.07 -4.88
N MET A 81 6.09 1.14 -4.50
CA MET A 81 4.69 1.32 -4.86
C MET A 81 4.52 1.44 -6.38
N GLU A 82 5.41 2.16 -7.07
CA GLU A 82 5.44 2.23 -8.54
C GLU A 82 5.63 0.83 -9.16
N VAL A 83 6.54 0.02 -8.62
CA VAL A 83 6.72 -1.37 -9.07
C VAL A 83 5.45 -2.19 -8.88
N VAL A 84 4.73 -2.00 -7.77
CA VAL A 84 3.48 -2.74 -7.51
C VAL A 84 2.37 -2.30 -8.47
N VAL A 85 2.14 -0.99 -8.61
CA VAL A 85 1.05 -0.49 -9.47
C VAL A 85 1.29 -0.75 -10.96
N SER A 86 2.55 -0.80 -11.38
CA SER A 86 2.92 -1.11 -12.77
C SER A 86 2.57 -2.53 -13.20
N ARG A 87 2.24 -3.42 -12.28
CA ARG A 87 1.68 -4.76 -12.59
C ARG A 87 0.23 -4.70 -13.06
N TYR A 88 -0.46 -3.61 -12.76
CA TYR A 88 -1.88 -3.40 -13.03
C TYR A 88 -2.13 -2.31 -14.08
N THR A 89 -1.10 -1.54 -14.39
CA THR A 89 -1.14 -0.41 -15.34
C THR A 89 0.01 -0.54 -16.35
N PRO A 90 -0.06 0.11 -17.50
CA PRO A 90 1.03 0.10 -18.46
C PRO A 90 2.20 1.03 -18.07
N THR A 91 2.24 1.60 -16.86
CA THR A 91 3.27 2.57 -16.43
C THR A 91 4.68 2.00 -16.40
N HIS A 92 4.85 0.67 -16.47
CA HIS A 92 6.17 0.04 -16.67
C HIS A 92 6.79 0.36 -18.05
N LEU A 93 6.02 0.90 -18.98
CA LEU A 93 6.47 1.35 -20.30
C LEU A 93 6.97 2.79 -20.30
N ASP A 94 6.79 3.51 -19.15
CA ASP A 94 7.22 4.89 -19.05
C ASP A 94 8.73 5.03 -19.25
N LYS A 95 9.11 6.05 -20.02
CA LYS A 95 10.49 6.40 -20.30
C LYS A 95 10.77 7.78 -19.72
N GLY A 96 11.60 7.83 -18.70
CA GLY A 96 12.00 9.08 -18.09
C GLY A 96 12.59 10.07 -19.09
N MET A 97 12.35 11.36 -18.85
CA MET A 97 12.85 12.47 -19.69
C MET A 97 12.36 12.44 -21.14
N ASN A 98 11.15 11.98 -21.36
CA ASN A 98 10.53 11.95 -22.69
C ASN A 98 10.08 13.37 -23.10
N LEU A 99 11.05 14.27 -23.29
CA LEU A 99 10.82 15.65 -23.73
C LEU A 99 10.64 15.76 -25.24
N GLU A 100 10.89 14.68 -25.98
CA GLU A 100 10.80 14.69 -27.42
C GLU A 100 9.37 14.42 -27.88
N ASN A 101 8.82 15.47 -28.51
CA ASN A 101 7.67 15.46 -29.42
C ASN A 101 6.69 14.29 -29.21
N HIS A 102 5.68 14.50 -28.39
CA HIS A 102 4.51 13.64 -28.18
C HIS A 102 4.63 12.27 -28.85
N PRO A 103 5.08 11.24 -28.15
CA PRO A 103 5.23 9.93 -28.78
C PRO A 103 3.88 9.53 -29.37
N VAL A 104 3.92 8.91 -30.55
CA VAL A 104 2.73 8.40 -31.23
C VAL A 104 1.95 7.43 -30.33
N ASP A 105 2.67 6.73 -29.45
CA ASP A 105 2.12 5.84 -28.42
C ASP A 105 2.34 6.45 -27.04
N MET A 106 1.24 6.95 -26.46
CA MET A 106 1.20 7.51 -25.11
C MET A 106 0.91 6.43 -24.04
N THR A 107 0.84 5.17 -24.45
CA THR A 107 0.48 4.07 -23.54
C THR A 107 1.47 3.98 -22.38
N GLY A 108 0.97 4.20 -21.19
CA GLY A 108 1.74 4.10 -19.96
C GLY A 108 2.75 5.23 -19.70
N GLN A 109 2.89 6.19 -20.64
CA GLN A 109 3.79 7.34 -20.44
C GLN A 109 3.24 8.27 -19.37
N MET A 110 4.13 8.84 -18.57
CA MET A 110 3.80 9.80 -17.52
C MET A 110 4.56 11.12 -17.73
N ASP A 111 3.94 12.20 -17.31
CA ASP A 111 4.59 13.50 -17.12
C ASP A 111 4.73 13.83 -15.62
N CYS A 112 5.37 14.95 -15.32
CA CYS A 112 5.56 15.40 -13.95
C CYS A 112 4.21 15.62 -13.20
N ILE A 113 3.12 15.84 -13.92
CA ILE A 113 1.79 15.99 -13.33
C ILE A 113 1.27 14.63 -12.89
N ASP A 114 1.38 13.59 -13.75
CA ASP A 114 1.00 12.23 -13.42
C ASP A 114 1.79 11.71 -12.22
N GLU A 115 3.12 11.83 -12.26
CA GLU A 115 4.02 11.42 -11.18
C GLU A 115 3.70 12.14 -9.86
N SER A 116 3.44 13.45 -9.92
CA SER A 116 3.08 14.24 -8.74
C SER A 116 1.74 13.81 -8.13
N ILE A 117 0.73 13.51 -8.96
CA ILE A 117 -0.57 13.03 -8.49
C ILE A 117 -0.43 11.64 -7.85
N ASN A 118 0.26 10.73 -8.51
CA ASN A 118 0.48 9.38 -8.02
C ASN A 118 1.24 9.40 -6.69
N THR A 119 2.37 10.11 -6.63
CA THR A 119 3.17 10.28 -5.42
C THR A 119 2.35 10.87 -4.27
N THR A 120 1.56 11.92 -4.53
CA THR A 120 0.68 12.50 -3.51
C THR A 120 -0.35 11.49 -2.99
N THR A 121 -0.90 10.67 -3.89
CA THR A 121 -1.83 9.61 -3.52
C THR A 121 -1.17 8.58 -2.59
N TYR A 122 0.04 8.14 -2.91
CA TYR A 122 0.77 7.17 -2.08
C TYR A 122 1.13 7.75 -0.71
N LEU A 123 1.66 8.97 -0.68
CA LEU A 123 2.01 9.66 0.57
C LEU A 123 0.79 9.84 1.47
N THR A 124 -0.36 10.21 0.88
CA THR A 124 -1.61 10.35 1.62
C THR A 124 -2.04 9.03 2.26
N LEU A 125 -1.87 7.91 1.55
CA LEU A 125 -2.15 6.58 2.10
C LEU A 125 -1.19 6.23 3.24
N PHE A 126 0.10 6.54 3.11
CA PHE A 126 1.08 6.31 4.17
C PHE A 126 0.74 7.13 5.43
N GLU A 127 0.41 8.42 5.25
CA GLU A 127 0.03 9.29 6.36
C GLU A 127 -1.26 8.83 7.04
N GLN A 128 -2.32 8.55 6.28
CA GLN A 128 -3.61 8.10 6.81
C GLN A 128 -3.53 6.80 7.62
N GLN A 129 -2.56 5.94 7.28
CA GLN A 129 -2.33 4.69 7.99
C GLN A 129 -1.26 4.79 9.09
N GLY A 130 -0.76 6.01 9.34
CA GLY A 130 0.13 6.31 10.47
C GLY A 130 1.58 5.91 10.25
N TYR A 131 2.03 5.72 9.00
CA TYR A 131 3.41 5.38 8.69
C TYR A 131 4.36 6.58 8.66
N LEU A 132 3.83 7.82 8.59
CA LEU A 132 4.65 9.03 8.61
C LEU A 132 4.68 9.63 10.04
N HIS A 133 5.86 9.81 10.60
CA HIS A 133 6.07 10.32 11.97
C HIS A 133 6.63 11.73 11.99
N TRP A 134 7.59 12.02 11.09
CA TRP A 134 8.29 13.29 10.98
C TRP A 134 7.73 14.20 9.90
N HIS A 135 7.13 13.63 8.86
CA HIS A 135 6.61 14.37 7.70
C HIS A 135 5.09 14.38 7.67
N ARG A 136 4.57 15.38 6.97
CA ARG A 136 3.14 15.52 6.68
C ARG A 136 2.95 15.79 5.20
N VAL A 137 1.86 15.31 4.65
CA VAL A 137 1.47 15.59 3.28
C VAL A 137 0.85 16.99 3.24
N THR A 138 1.33 17.80 2.31
CA THR A 138 0.79 19.13 2.04
C THR A 138 0.27 19.20 0.61
N ASP A 139 -0.38 20.31 0.26
CA ASP A 139 -0.78 20.54 -1.11
C ASP A 139 0.42 20.54 -2.05
N ARG A 140 0.18 20.09 -3.28
CA ARG A 140 1.19 20.11 -4.32
C ARG A 140 1.59 21.53 -4.64
N ALA A 141 2.89 21.80 -4.62
CA ALA A 141 3.44 23.10 -4.98
C ALA A 141 4.14 23.04 -6.34
N TYR A 142 3.94 24.06 -7.15
CA TYR A 142 4.71 24.24 -8.39
C TYR A 142 6.03 24.92 -8.04
N ARG A 143 7.13 24.36 -8.53
CA ARG A 143 8.44 25.01 -8.49
C ARG A 143 8.67 25.74 -9.81
N GLY A 144 8.66 27.06 -9.73
CA GLY A 144 9.03 27.91 -10.86
C GLY A 144 8.01 27.98 -12.01
N SER A 145 8.33 28.81 -12.98
CA SER A 145 7.70 28.76 -14.29
C SER A 145 8.41 27.70 -15.14
N LEU A 146 7.76 27.21 -16.20
CA LEU A 146 8.34 26.29 -17.19
C LEU A 146 9.65 26.80 -17.83
N ILE A 147 10.03 28.05 -17.56
CA ILE A 147 11.21 28.74 -18.13
C ILE A 147 12.42 28.64 -17.18
N ASP A 148 12.20 28.31 -15.90
CA ASP A 148 13.22 28.23 -14.85
C ASP A 148 13.56 26.79 -14.44
N ALA A 149 13.19 25.81 -15.24
CA ALA A 149 13.46 24.40 -15.01
C ALA A 149 14.66 23.90 -15.83
#